data_1b2f754e298da2ed372461c67af8ced9
#
_entry.id   1b2f754e298da2ed372461c67af8ced9
#
_cell.length_a   1.000
_cell.length_b   1.000
_cell.length_c   1.000
_cell.angle_alpha   90.00
_cell.angle_beta   90.00
_cell.angle_gamma   90.00
#
_symmetry.space_group_name_H-M   'P 1'
#
loop_
_entity.id
_entity.type
_entity.pdbx_description
1 polymer ?
#
loop_
_entity_poly.entity_id
_entity_poly.type
_entity_poly.pdbx_seq_one_letter_code
_entity_poly.pdbx_strand_id
1 'polypeptide(L)'
;MVRFLTRIVAVAAALLFVAPHSGFAQAQTKATEADKKPQTVKPQMTVGDLAFTLQTLASVNITGAEVEAYVDVKHTFMRVFEQSKKEQKKEADIVVVEMSILTANNFLELFKRANLQGAAAERFLAVKNALYASAPQQNGGK
;
A
#
# COMPACT_ATOMS: atom_id res chain seq x y z
N MET A 1 24.25 35.83 -45.68
CA MET A 1 25.63 35.66 -46.20
C MET A 1 26.37 34.71 -45.25
N VAL A 2 27.11 33.73 -45.88
CA VAL A 2 28.13 32.79 -45.34
C VAL A 2 27.52 31.61 -44.53
N ARG A 3 27.23 30.46 -45.02
CA ARG A 3 27.89 29.28 -45.66
C ARG A 3 29.22 28.88 -45.02
N PHE A 4 29.25 27.70 -44.35
CA PHE A 4 30.34 26.69 -44.32
C PHE A 4 29.72 25.45 -43.66
N LEU A 5 29.39 24.40 -44.31
CA LEU A 5 30.06 23.34 -45.11
C LEU A 5 31.13 22.54 -44.35
N THR A 6 30.77 21.29 -44.05
CA THR A 6 31.47 20.01 -44.28
C THR A 6 32.62 19.66 -43.31
N ARG A 7 32.54 18.51 -42.66
CA ARG A 7 33.37 17.34 -42.99
C ARG A 7 32.97 16.07 -42.25
N ILE A 8 32.66 15.07 -43.03
CA ILE A 8 32.55 13.64 -42.75
C ILE A 8 33.94 13.09 -42.44
N VAL A 9 34.09 12.29 -41.39
CA VAL A 9 35.14 11.25 -41.32
C VAL A 9 34.52 9.98 -40.77
N ALA A 10 34.36 9.02 -41.65
CA ALA A 10 34.08 7.63 -41.33
C ALA A 10 35.41 6.95 -40.98
N VAL A 11 35.45 6.25 -39.85
CA VAL A 11 36.46 5.21 -39.57
C VAL A 11 35.77 3.95 -39.15
N ALA A 12 35.72 3.00 -40.03
CA ALA A 12 35.37 1.62 -39.76
C ALA A 12 36.59 0.92 -39.14
N ALA A 13 36.40 0.28 -38.01
CA ALA A 13 37.31 -0.75 -37.50
C ALA A 13 36.48 -1.91 -36.98
N ALA A 14 36.41 -2.94 -37.82
CA ALA A 14 35.90 -4.26 -37.43
C ALA A 14 36.92 -4.96 -36.52
N LEU A 15 36.52 -5.36 -35.34
CA LEU A 15 37.23 -6.34 -34.53
C LEU A 15 36.25 -7.45 -34.14
N LEU A 16 36.39 -8.54 -34.89
CA LEU A 16 35.84 -9.85 -34.60
C LEU A 16 36.45 -10.37 -33.29
N PHE A 17 35.70 -10.39 -32.21
CA PHE A 17 36.01 -11.18 -31.03
C PHE A 17 35.03 -12.36 -30.99
N VAL A 18 35.54 -13.52 -31.42
CA VAL A 18 34.93 -14.81 -31.17
C VAL A 18 35.24 -15.17 -29.72
N ALA A 19 34.24 -15.15 -28.81
CA ALA A 19 34.35 -15.69 -27.50
C ALA A 19 33.44 -16.93 -27.35
N PRO A 20 33.92 -18.00 -26.66
CA PRO A 20 33.24 -19.29 -26.63
C PRO A 20 31.99 -19.19 -25.80
N HIS A 21 30.91 -19.76 -26.33
CA HIS A 21 29.64 -19.91 -25.64
C HIS A 21 29.74 -20.97 -24.52
N SER A 22 30.05 -20.53 -23.33
CA SER A 22 29.78 -21.33 -22.15
C SER A 22 28.29 -21.20 -21.83
N GLY A 23 27.53 -22.20 -22.20
CA GLY A 23 26.12 -22.29 -21.89
C GLY A 23 25.89 -22.34 -20.39
N PHE A 24 25.59 -21.23 -19.78
CA PHE A 24 24.84 -21.21 -18.53
C PHE A 24 23.36 -21.27 -18.90
N ALA A 25 22.83 -22.49 -18.87
CA ALA A 25 21.40 -22.70 -18.76
C ALA A 25 20.93 -21.99 -17.48
N GLN A 26 20.51 -20.73 -17.61
CA GLN A 26 19.65 -20.12 -16.60
C GLN A 26 18.34 -20.91 -16.64
N ALA A 27 18.26 -21.87 -15.73
CA ALA A 27 16.99 -22.42 -15.30
C ALA A 27 16.18 -21.23 -14.73
N GLN A 28 15.41 -20.58 -15.60
CA GLN A 28 14.29 -19.78 -15.17
C GLN A 28 13.38 -20.73 -14.39
N THR A 29 13.59 -20.83 -13.10
CA THR A 29 12.56 -21.27 -12.18
C THR A 29 11.44 -20.25 -12.33
N LYS A 30 10.54 -20.56 -13.26
CA LYS A 30 9.22 -20.00 -13.35
C LYS A 30 8.56 -20.37 -12.02
N ALA A 31 8.79 -19.51 -11.00
CA ALA A 31 8.05 -19.61 -9.76
C ALA A 31 6.60 -19.48 -10.18
N THR A 32 5.94 -20.60 -10.11
CA THR A 32 4.50 -20.73 -10.26
C THR A 32 3.90 -19.78 -9.24
N GLU A 33 3.48 -18.60 -9.69
CA GLU A 33 2.54 -17.76 -8.98
C GLU A 33 1.19 -18.49 -8.97
N ALA A 34 1.21 -19.64 -8.27
CA ALA A 34 -0.01 -20.37 -7.99
C ALA A 34 -0.82 -19.53 -7.03
N ASP A 35 -1.93 -18.94 -7.53
CA ASP A 35 -3.18 -18.66 -6.82
C ASP A 35 -3.09 -18.35 -5.31
N LYS A 36 -2.25 -17.41 -4.91
CA LYS A 36 -2.41 -16.77 -3.62
C LYS A 36 -3.58 -15.81 -3.74
N LYS A 37 -4.79 -16.33 -3.43
CA LYS A 37 -5.95 -15.50 -3.13
C LYS A 37 -5.48 -14.28 -2.38
N PRO A 38 -5.77 -13.05 -2.83
CA PRO A 38 -5.31 -11.84 -2.15
C PRO A 38 -5.74 -11.92 -0.69
N GLN A 39 -4.77 -11.97 0.20
CA GLN A 39 -5.07 -12.04 1.63
C GLN A 39 -5.66 -10.70 2.05
N THR A 40 -6.88 -10.75 2.57
CA THR A 40 -7.60 -9.59 3.09
C THR A 40 -7.71 -9.68 4.61
N VAL A 41 -7.75 -8.53 5.24
CA VAL A 41 -8.08 -8.36 6.65
C VAL A 41 -9.44 -7.68 6.78
N LYS A 42 -10.17 -7.97 7.84
CA LYS A 42 -11.54 -7.49 8.08
C LYS A 42 -11.68 -6.94 9.49
N PRO A 43 -10.99 -5.84 9.85
CA PRO A 43 -11.13 -5.25 11.16
C PRO A 43 -12.57 -4.80 11.41
N GLN A 44 -13.02 -5.05 12.64
CA GLN A 44 -14.30 -4.60 13.14
C GLN A 44 -14.08 -3.40 14.04
N MET A 45 -14.82 -2.32 13.80
CA MET A 45 -14.74 -1.09 14.59
C MET A 45 -16.09 -0.41 14.63
N THR A 46 -16.27 0.54 15.55
CA THR A 46 -17.50 1.34 15.58
C THR A 46 -17.50 2.39 14.47
N VAL A 47 -18.69 2.87 14.09
CA VAL A 47 -18.80 4.01 13.14
C VAL A 47 -18.09 5.24 13.68
N GLY A 48 -18.12 5.45 15.01
CA GLY A 48 -17.38 6.52 15.68
C GLY A 48 -15.87 6.37 15.53
N ASP A 49 -15.33 5.15 15.64
CA ASP A 49 -13.90 4.88 15.43
C ASP A 49 -13.50 5.05 13.96
N LEU A 50 -14.39 4.71 13.05
CA LEU A 50 -14.21 4.93 11.62
C LEU A 50 -14.14 6.43 11.29
N ALA A 51 -15.05 7.24 11.87
CA ALA A 51 -15.01 8.70 11.74
C ALA A 51 -13.72 9.30 12.31
N PHE A 52 -13.32 8.85 13.50
CA PHE A 52 -12.07 9.22 14.14
C PHE A 52 -10.85 8.87 13.27
N THR A 53 -10.85 7.68 12.68
CA THR A 53 -9.77 7.23 11.78
C THR A 53 -9.64 8.16 10.57
N LEU A 54 -10.74 8.52 9.93
CA LEU A 54 -10.75 9.44 8.79
C LEU A 54 -10.27 10.84 9.16
N GLN A 55 -10.68 11.34 10.33
CA GLN A 55 -10.23 12.63 10.84
C GLN A 55 -8.73 12.60 11.17
N THR A 56 -8.25 11.53 11.78
CA THR A 56 -6.85 11.33 12.10
C THR A 56 -5.99 11.27 10.83
N LEU A 57 -6.40 10.49 9.83
CA LEU A 57 -5.73 10.42 8.53
C LEU A 57 -5.65 11.79 7.84
N ALA A 58 -6.69 12.61 7.96
CA ALA A 58 -6.69 13.96 7.37
C ALA A 58 -5.64 14.90 7.99
N SER A 59 -5.15 14.60 9.18
CA SER A 59 -4.12 15.39 9.89
C SER A 59 -2.69 14.88 9.68
N VAL A 60 -2.51 13.74 9.00
CA VAL A 60 -1.18 13.15 8.77
C VAL A 60 -0.46 13.88 7.64
N ASN A 61 0.78 14.29 7.89
CA ASN A 61 1.66 14.78 6.85
C ASN A 61 2.15 13.64 5.98
N ILE A 62 1.97 13.77 4.66
CA ILE A 62 2.39 12.78 3.66
C ILE A 62 3.41 13.38 2.70
N THR A 63 4.28 12.55 2.17
CA THR A 63 5.19 12.89 1.07
C THR A 63 4.56 12.56 -0.28
N GLY A 64 5.12 13.12 -1.38
CA GLY A 64 4.61 12.82 -2.71
C GLY A 64 4.65 11.33 -3.06
N ALA A 65 5.63 10.59 -2.55
CA ALA A 65 5.73 9.13 -2.76
C ALA A 65 4.63 8.31 -2.05
N GLU A 66 3.96 8.90 -1.07
CA GLU A 66 2.94 8.23 -0.26
C GLU A 66 1.51 8.57 -0.70
N VAL A 67 1.34 9.47 -1.67
CA VAL A 67 0.02 9.96 -2.09
C VAL A 67 -0.90 8.81 -2.52
N GLU A 68 -0.41 7.88 -3.32
CA GLU A 68 -1.22 6.75 -3.80
C GLU A 68 -1.65 5.84 -2.64
N ALA A 69 -0.71 5.50 -1.76
CA ALA A 69 -1.00 4.68 -0.58
C ALA A 69 -2.00 5.38 0.36
N TYR A 70 -1.85 6.68 0.57
CA TYR A 70 -2.76 7.48 1.38
C TYR A 70 -4.18 7.52 0.77
N VAL A 71 -4.28 7.74 -0.53
CA VAL A 71 -5.58 7.82 -1.23
C VAL A 71 -6.29 6.47 -1.18
N ASP A 72 -5.58 5.35 -1.40
CA ASP A 72 -6.14 3.99 -1.30
C ASP A 72 -6.69 3.71 0.11
N VAL A 73 -5.88 4.00 1.13
CA VAL A 73 -6.30 3.86 2.54
C VAL A 73 -7.54 4.73 2.82
N LYS A 74 -7.49 6.01 2.49
CA LYS A 74 -8.59 6.93 2.74
C LYS A 74 -9.88 6.48 2.05
N HIS A 75 -9.82 6.07 0.78
CA HIS A 75 -10.98 5.60 0.04
C HIS A 75 -11.59 4.34 0.65
N THR A 76 -10.74 3.43 1.13
CA THR A 76 -11.20 2.20 1.79
C THR A 76 -12.06 2.52 3.02
N PHE A 77 -11.59 3.41 3.91
CA PHE A 77 -12.35 3.82 5.10
C PHE A 77 -13.57 4.69 4.73
N MET A 78 -13.41 5.63 3.78
CA MET A 78 -14.48 6.53 3.36
C MET A 78 -15.68 5.77 2.80
N ARG A 79 -15.45 4.76 1.95
CA ARG A 79 -16.51 3.92 1.36
C ARG A 79 -17.38 3.28 2.45
N VAL A 80 -16.77 2.71 3.50
CA VAL A 80 -17.50 2.07 4.61
C VAL A 80 -18.25 3.12 5.43
N PHE A 81 -17.64 4.28 5.65
CA PHE A 81 -18.27 5.37 6.38
C PHE A 81 -19.51 5.94 5.65
N GLU A 82 -19.40 6.17 4.35
CA GLU A 82 -20.53 6.62 3.54
C GLU A 82 -21.66 5.58 3.48
N GLN A 83 -21.29 4.29 3.38
CA GLN A 83 -22.27 3.22 3.45
C GLN A 83 -22.99 3.20 4.80
N SER A 84 -22.24 3.35 5.91
CA SER A 84 -22.81 3.42 7.25
C SER A 84 -23.80 4.59 7.41
N LYS A 85 -23.50 5.73 6.80
CA LYS A 85 -24.42 6.88 6.78
C LYS A 85 -25.70 6.60 6.00
N LYS A 86 -25.58 5.96 4.82
CA LYS A 86 -26.76 5.57 4.02
C LYS A 86 -27.66 4.58 4.76
N GLU A 87 -27.05 3.69 5.54
CA GLU A 87 -27.74 2.71 6.40
C GLU A 87 -28.23 3.32 7.71
N GLN A 88 -28.03 4.61 7.94
CA GLN A 88 -28.39 5.34 9.17
C GLN A 88 -27.83 4.71 10.46
N LYS A 89 -26.63 4.11 10.36
CA LYS A 89 -25.94 3.54 11.52
C LYS A 89 -25.55 4.62 12.52
N LYS A 90 -25.66 4.27 13.80
CA LYS A 90 -25.23 5.11 14.92
C LYS A 90 -23.73 5.00 15.16
N GLU A 91 -23.16 5.93 15.89
CA GLU A 91 -21.73 5.94 16.22
C GLU A 91 -21.25 4.66 16.92
N ALA A 92 -22.11 4.05 17.73
CA ALA A 92 -21.80 2.81 18.46
C ALA A 92 -21.95 1.53 17.63
N ASP A 93 -22.56 1.61 16.44
CA ASP A 93 -22.78 0.42 15.60
C ASP A 93 -21.45 -0.07 15.02
N ILE A 94 -21.31 -1.39 15.01
CA ILE A 94 -20.10 -2.04 14.48
C ILE A 94 -20.20 -2.16 12.95
N VAL A 95 -19.08 -1.86 12.31
CA VAL A 95 -18.86 -2.02 10.87
C VAL A 95 -17.61 -2.83 10.61
N VAL A 96 -17.57 -3.48 9.46
CA VAL A 96 -16.41 -4.24 8.99
C VAL A 96 -15.73 -3.47 7.86
N VAL A 97 -14.44 -3.24 8.00
CA VAL A 97 -13.63 -2.60 6.94
C VAL A 97 -12.81 -3.69 6.26
N GLU A 98 -13.20 -4.10 5.06
CA GLU A 98 -12.43 -5.08 4.29
C GLU A 98 -11.33 -4.38 3.48
N MET A 99 -10.10 -4.83 3.64
CA MET A 99 -8.94 -4.28 2.94
C MET A 99 -7.87 -5.33 2.68
N SER A 100 -7.00 -5.09 1.70
CA SER A 100 -5.82 -5.92 1.46
C SER A 100 -4.81 -5.78 2.60
N ILE A 101 -3.92 -6.78 2.77
CA ILE A 101 -2.80 -6.67 3.74
C ILE A 101 -1.92 -5.45 3.41
N LEU A 102 -1.71 -5.15 2.13
CA LEU A 102 -0.93 -3.98 1.72
C LEU A 102 -1.58 -2.68 2.20
N THR A 103 -2.88 -2.52 1.95
CA THR A 103 -3.65 -1.35 2.42
C THR A 103 -3.62 -1.24 3.95
N ALA A 104 -3.72 -2.38 4.66
CA ALA A 104 -3.63 -2.43 6.12
C ALA A 104 -2.26 -1.99 6.65
N ASN A 105 -1.17 -2.43 6.02
CA ASN A 105 0.18 -2.01 6.37
C ASN A 105 0.39 -0.51 6.10
N ASN A 106 -0.03 -0.02 4.93
CA ASN A 106 0.03 1.40 4.60
C ASN A 106 -0.77 2.23 5.61
N PHE A 107 -1.95 1.77 6.00
CA PHE A 107 -2.75 2.40 7.03
C PHE A 107 -1.99 2.50 8.36
N LEU A 108 -1.39 1.42 8.84
CA LEU A 108 -0.62 1.42 10.09
C LEU A 108 0.56 2.42 10.05
N GLU A 109 1.30 2.46 8.94
CA GLU A 109 2.43 3.37 8.79
C GLU A 109 1.98 4.85 8.77
N LEU A 110 0.89 5.16 8.10
CA LEU A 110 0.30 6.50 8.12
C LEU A 110 -0.24 6.85 9.50
N PHE A 111 -0.99 5.94 10.12
CA PHE A 111 -1.66 6.15 11.38
C PHE A 111 -0.69 6.37 12.55
N LYS A 112 0.45 5.68 12.58
CA LYS A 112 1.51 5.87 13.59
C LYS A 112 2.11 7.28 13.60
N ARG A 113 2.01 8.03 12.51
CA ARG A 113 2.55 9.39 12.39
C ARG A 113 1.55 10.47 12.80
N ALA A 114 0.35 10.08 13.20
CA ALA A 114 -0.66 11.02 13.61
C ALA A 114 -0.27 11.72 14.92
N ASN A 115 -0.41 13.04 14.94
CA ASN A 115 -0.29 13.83 16.15
C ASN A 115 -1.61 13.74 16.93
N LEU A 116 -1.56 13.10 18.09
CA LEU A 116 -2.74 12.86 18.92
C LEU A 116 -2.68 13.68 20.20
N GLN A 117 -3.83 14.18 20.61
CA GLN A 117 -4.03 14.66 21.99
C GLN A 117 -4.31 13.46 22.90
N GLY A 118 -3.94 13.55 24.19
CA GLY A 118 -4.09 12.46 25.14
C GLY A 118 -5.50 11.87 25.21
N ALA A 119 -6.55 12.70 25.07
CA ALA A 119 -7.94 12.25 25.03
C ALA A 119 -8.29 11.31 23.85
N ALA A 120 -7.49 11.32 22.80
CA ALA A 120 -7.65 10.47 21.62
C ALA A 120 -6.92 9.12 21.73
N ALA A 121 -6.06 8.96 22.73
CA ALA A 121 -5.15 7.82 22.83
C ALA A 121 -5.88 6.48 22.93
N GLU A 122 -6.95 6.40 23.73
CA GLU A 122 -7.72 5.17 23.91
C GLU A 122 -8.41 4.75 22.60
N ARG A 123 -9.02 5.71 21.89
CA ARG A 123 -9.67 5.45 20.60
C ARG A 123 -8.66 5.03 19.53
N PHE A 124 -7.50 5.66 19.51
CA PHE A 124 -6.39 5.26 18.63
C PHE A 124 -5.96 3.81 18.90
N LEU A 125 -5.83 3.45 20.19
CA LEU A 125 -5.46 2.10 20.56
C LEU A 125 -6.55 1.09 20.17
N ALA A 126 -7.83 1.43 20.33
CA ALA A 126 -8.95 0.58 19.92
C ALA A 126 -8.91 0.28 18.42
N VAL A 127 -8.73 1.30 17.56
CA VAL A 127 -8.60 1.14 16.10
C VAL A 127 -7.40 0.25 15.75
N LYS A 128 -6.25 0.50 16.36
CA LYS A 128 -5.04 -0.30 16.13
C LYS A 128 -5.24 -1.76 16.53
N ASN A 129 -5.86 -2.03 17.67
CA ASN A 129 -6.13 -3.38 18.15
C ASN A 129 -7.14 -4.11 17.26
N ALA A 130 -8.18 -3.44 16.76
CA ALA A 130 -9.12 -4.00 15.80
C ALA A 130 -8.42 -4.51 14.53
N LEU A 131 -7.43 -3.76 14.05
CA LEU A 131 -6.65 -4.16 12.89
C LEU A 131 -5.79 -5.39 13.18
N TYR A 132 -5.05 -5.40 14.31
CA TYR A 132 -4.22 -6.55 14.68
C TYR A 132 -5.05 -7.81 14.94
N ALA A 133 -6.22 -7.68 15.55
CA ALA A 133 -7.12 -8.81 15.78
C ALA A 133 -7.65 -9.44 14.49
N SER A 134 -7.71 -8.66 13.41
CA SER A 134 -8.15 -9.14 12.09
C SER A 134 -7.03 -9.71 11.22
N ALA A 135 -5.77 -9.59 11.66
CA ALA A 135 -4.63 -10.12 10.91
C ALA A 135 -4.73 -11.66 10.84
N PRO A 136 -4.41 -12.27 9.67
CA PRO A 136 -4.38 -13.72 9.56
C PRO A 136 -3.38 -14.24 10.59
N GLN A 137 -3.84 -15.09 11.49
CA GLN A 137 -2.95 -15.79 12.41
C GLN A 137 -2.03 -16.66 11.58
N GLN A 138 -0.76 -16.33 11.52
CA GLN A 138 0.24 -17.26 11.03
C GLN A 138 0.25 -18.43 12.03
N ASN A 139 -0.45 -19.50 11.68
CA ASN A 139 -0.30 -20.76 12.41
C ASN A 139 1.17 -21.13 12.32
N GLY A 140 1.91 -20.81 13.38
CA GLY A 140 3.27 -21.29 13.56
C GLY A 140 3.24 -22.80 13.54
N GLY A 141 3.63 -23.36 12.39
CA GLY A 141 3.86 -24.78 12.27
C GLY A 141 4.87 -25.19 13.34
N LYS A 142 4.43 -26.04 14.25
CA LYS A 142 5.31 -26.84 15.10
C LYS A 142 5.99 -27.90 14.25
#